data_822a658ae398e7d988404cc348df6302
#
_entry.id   822a658ae398e7d988404cc348df6302
#
_cell.length_a   1.000
_cell.length_b   1.000
_cell.length_c   1.000
_cell.angle_alpha   90.00
_cell.angle_beta   90.00
_cell.angle_gamma   90.00
#
_symmetry.space_group_name_H-M   'P 1'
#
loop_
_entity.id
_entity.type
_entity.pdbx_description
1 polymer ?
#
loop_
_entity_poly.entity_id
_entity_poly.type
_entity_poly.pdbx_seq_one_letter_code
_entity_poly.pdbx_strand_id
1 'polypeptide(L)'
;VKNKIFHTQDLCLRTNLRCAESCARMEIFMSAKDTMENKITEGVIWKQLLLFFFPILVGTFFQQLYNTVDAVIVGRFVGKEALSCVSGSSGQIINLVVGFFTGLSAGATVMISQHFGAKNEEQLHKALHTAYAFAITGGIIAGVIGVVMTRMVLKWMNTPENLLPDSTLYVRIYFAGLLFIFVYNMGAAILRAIGDSKRPLYFLIICCIVNIILDLELVLGFKMGVLGVAVATLIAQGISAVLVSVALMYHTAGLKLIPREIRIHKSVLKNMLAIGLPTGIESSMYSISNVIVQAALNGFGVDTMAAWAAFGKIDSLFWMINSAFGIAATTFVGQNFGAGKMDRVRKGTRECLGMALVTAILLSVILMSAGRFLFGIFTTDANVVEIGLSMMQIISPTYFLFVFIEVYSGALRAQGHVIVTTAMTMIGICVLRVVWVTWIVPDGTLSQIVACYPITWLVSAVGMIIYYHYKQKNILEKFAATHDL
;
A
#
# COMPACT_ATOMS: atom_id res chain seq x y z
N VAL A 1 -38.81 -48.58 -2.09
CA VAL A 1 -39.07 -47.12 -1.95
C VAL A 1 -38.57 -46.62 -0.56
N LYS A 2 -38.72 -47.40 0.53
CA LYS A 2 -38.27 -46.99 1.88
C LYS A 2 -36.73 -46.78 2.04
N ASN A 3 -35.90 -47.51 1.28
CA ASN A 3 -34.44 -47.39 1.37
C ASN A 3 -33.83 -46.17 0.62
N LYS A 4 -34.55 -45.50 -0.26
CA LYS A 4 -34.07 -44.30 -0.92
C LYS A 4 -34.30 -43.01 -0.14
N ILE A 5 -35.30 -43.02 0.77
CA ILE A 5 -35.62 -41.84 1.62
C ILE A 5 -34.61 -41.70 2.76
N PHE A 6 -34.11 -42.82 3.31
CA PHE A 6 -33.09 -42.80 4.37
C PHE A 6 -31.73 -42.27 3.85
N HIS A 7 -31.36 -42.55 2.60
CA HIS A 7 -30.09 -42.06 2.03
C HIS A 7 -30.09 -40.57 1.72
N THR A 8 -31.24 -39.98 1.39
CA THR A 8 -31.36 -38.54 1.13
C THR A 8 -31.43 -37.72 2.41
N GLN A 9 -32.01 -38.24 3.49
CA GLN A 9 -32.00 -37.56 4.78
C GLN A 9 -30.61 -37.57 5.45
N ASP A 10 -29.87 -38.68 5.35
CA ASP A 10 -28.49 -38.76 5.84
C ASP A 10 -27.52 -37.86 5.03
N LEU A 11 -27.72 -37.72 3.73
CA LEU A 11 -26.91 -36.82 2.88
C LEU A 11 -27.21 -35.34 3.18
N CYS A 12 -28.49 -35.03 3.46
CA CYS A 12 -28.91 -33.66 3.82
C CYS A 12 -28.43 -33.26 5.23
N LEU A 13 -28.43 -34.21 6.20
CA LEU A 13 -27.88 -34.02 7.54
C LEU A 13 -26.35 -33.88 7.52
N ARG A 14 -25.65 -34.68 6.71
CA ARG A 14 -24.17 -34.59 6.59
C ARG A 14 -23.72 -33.32 5.84
N THR A 15 -24.48 -32.81 4.86
CA THR A 15 -24.21 -31.52 4.21
C THR A 15 -24.49 -30.37 5.16
N ASN A 16 -25.57 -30.39 5.94
CA ASN A 16 -25.85 -29.36 6.94
C ASN A 16 -24.85 -29.39 8.11
N LEU A 17 -24.37 -30.55 8.56
CA LEU A 17 -23.30 -30.66 9.55
C LEU A 17 -21.95 -30.18 9.02
N ARG A 18 -21.59 -30.49 7.77
CA ARG A 18 -20.37 -29.95 7.15
C ARG A 18 -20.45 -28.43 6.89
N CYS A 19 -21.61 -27.91 6.49
CA CYS A 19 -21.85 -26.47 6.42
C CYS A 19 -21.79 -25.82 7.80
N ALA A 20 -22.39 -26.42 8.83
CA ALA A 20 -22.34 -25.92 10.20
C ALA A 20 -20.92 -25.99 10.79
N GLU A 21 -20.17 -27.07 10.56
CA GLU A 21 -18.76 -27.18 10.95
C GLU A 21 -17.87 -26.20 10.16
N SER A 22 -18.12 -25.98 8.87
CA SER A 22 -17.42 -24.99 8.06
C SER A 22 -17.77 -23.56 8.50
N CYS A 23 -19.04 -23.28 8.81
CA CYS A 23 -19.46 -22.02 9.44
C CYS A 23 -18.88 -21.85 10.84
N ALA A 24 -18.89 -22.88 11.68
CA ALA A 24 -18.28 -22.84 13.00
C ALA A 24 -16.75 -22.66 12.94
N ARG A 25 -16.06 -23.30 11.98
CA ARG A 25 -14.62 -23.06 11.75
C ARG A 25 -14.37 -21.66 11.20
N MET A 26 -15.25 -21.15 10.34
CA MET A 26 -15.19 -19.78 9.87
C MET A 26 -15.52 -18.78 10.99
N GLU A 27 -16.45 -19.11 11.89
CA GLU A 27 -16.72 -18.33 13.11
C GLU A 27 -15.54 -18.37 14.08
N ILE A 28 -14.85 -19.50 14.27
CA ILE A 28 -13.63 -19.59 15.09
C ILE A 28 -12.48 -18.79 14.44
N PHE A 29 -12.37 -18.81 13.12
CA PHE A 29 -11.38 -18.01 12.37
C PHE A 29 -11.71 -16.50 12.40
N MET A 30 -13.00 -16.15 12.53
CA MET A 30 -13.50 -14.78 12.55
C MET A 30 -13.80 -14.27 13.97
N SER A 31 -14.07 -15.14 14.93
CA SER A 31 -14.33 -14.87 16.35
C SER A 31 -13.12 -15.18 17.21
N ALA A 32 -11.98 -14.53 16.94
CA ALA A 32 -11.09 -14.27 18.06
C ALA A 32 -11.86 -13.32 18.98
N LYS A 33 -12.12 -13.73 20.23
CA LYS A 33 -12.68 -12.92 21.29
C LYS A 33 -11.82 -11.67 21.50
N ASP A 34 -12.01 -10.67 20.65
CA ASP A 34 -11.40 -9.35 20.78
C ASP A 34 -12.32 -8.55 21.71
N THR A 35 -12.10 -8.72 23.00
CA THR A 35 -12.34 -7.60 23.93
C THR A 35 -11.61 -6.38 23.40
N MET A 36 -12.13 -5.16 23.61
CA MET A 36 -11.44 -3.88 23.30
C MET A 36 -10.16 -3.72 24.16
N GLU A 37 -9.35 -4.75 24.28
CA GLU A 37 -8.02 -4.65 24.82
C GLU A 37 -7.14 -3.97 23.79
N ASN A 38 -6.92 -2.67 24.03
CA ASN A 38 -6.03 -1.82 23.25
C ASN A 38 -4.58 -2.28 23.43
N LYS A 39 -4.21 -3.44 22.88
CA LYS A 39 -2.88 -4.04 23.03
C LYS A 39 -1.76 -3.08 22.60
N ILE A 40 -2.00 -2.23 21.60
CA ILE A 40 -1.02 -1.25 21.09
C ILE A 40 -0.78 -0.11 22.09
N THR A 41 -1.78 0.28 22.89
CA THR A 41 -1.63 1.33 23.89
C THR A 41 -1.05 0.86 25.23
N GLU A 42 -0.78 -0.45 25.36
CA GLU A 42 -0.27 -1.08 26.59
C GLU A 42 0.92 -2.00 26.29
N GLY A 43 1.62 -2.45 27.34
CA GLY A 43 2.74 -3.39 27.20
C GLY A 43 4.01 -2.80 26.58
N VAL A 44 4.93 -3.68 26.19
CA VAL A 44 6.27 -3.35 25.66
C VAL A 44 6.16 -2.85 24.21
N ILE A 45 6.66 -1.64 23.96
CA ILE A 45 6.45 -0.89 22.71
C ILE A 45 7.03 -1.63 21.50
N TRP A 46 8.34 -1.96 21.51
CA TRP A 46 9.00 -2.60 20.38
C TRP A 46 8.35 -3.94 19.98
N LYS A 47 7.90 -4.70 20.99
CA LYS A 47 7.21 -5.98 20.75
C LYS A 47 5.88 -5.78 20.04
N GLN A 48 5.10 -4.78 20.44
CA GLN A 48 3.83 -4.43 19.79
C GLN A 48 4.05 -3.95 18.36
N LEU A 49 5.07 -3.11 18.14
CA LEU A 49 5.42 -2.63 16.80
C LEU A 49 5.83 -3.79 15.88
N LEU A 50 6.66 -4.73 16.33
CA LEU A 50 7.07 -5.87 15.52
C LEU A 50 5.91 -6.83 15.23
N LEU A 51 5.07 -7.14 16.23
CA LEU A 51 3.89 -8.00 16.04
C LEU A 51 2.90 -7.41 15.03
N PHE A 52 2.86 -6.07 14.92
CA PHE A 52 2.03 -5.39 13.95
C PHE A 52 2.72 -5.24 12.59
N PHE A 53 4.02 -4.99 12.57
CA PHE A 53 4.84 -4.81 11.38
C PHE A 53 4.92 -6.08 10.50
N PHE A 54 5.24 -7.25 11.11
CA PHE A 54 5.47 -8.47 10.35
C PHE A 54 4.29 -8.91 9.47
N PRO A 55 3.03 -8.91 9.95
CA PRO A 55 1.90 -9.24 9.08
C PRO A 55 1.73 -8.27 7.91
N ILE A 56 2.02 -6.98 8.11
CA ILE A 56 1.95 -5.98 7.03
C ILE A 56 3.03 -6.27 5.98
N LEU A 57 4.26 -6.49 6.43
CA LEU A 57 5.39 -6.83 5.55
C LEU A 57 5.10 -8.07 4.71
N VAL A 58 4.67 -9.16 5.35
CA VAL A 58 4.33 -10.42 4.66
C VAL A 58 3.15 -10.21 3.71
N GLY A 59 2.14 -9.43 4.10
CA GLY A 59 1.01 -9.11 3.23
C GLY A 59 1.44 -8.34 1.97
N THR A 60 2.31 -7.34 2.12
CA THR A 60 2.87 -6.59 0.98
C THR A 60 3.73 -7.48 0.09
N PHE A 61 4.46 -8.45 0.68
CA PHE A 61 5.20 -9.45 -0.09
C PHE A 61 4.27 -10.31 -0.97
N PHE A 62 3.17 -10.83 -0.43
CA PHE A 62 2.19 -11.59 -1.23
C PHE A 62 1.55 -10.72 -2.31
N GLN A 63 1.32 -9.44 -2.06
CA GLN A 63 0.84 -8.50 -3.06
C GLN A 63 1.86 -8.33 -4.22
N GLN A 64 3.15 -8.19 -3.92
CA GLN A 64 4.19 -8.13 -4.95
C GLN A 64 4.35 -9.46 -5.68
N LEU A 65 4.17 -10.57 -4.98
CA LEU A 65 4.27 -11.91 -5.55
C LEU A 65 3.22 -12.12 -6.64
N TYR A 66 1.93 -11.86 -6.36
CA TYR A 66 0.90 -12.06 -7.39
C TYR A 66 1.12 -11.14 -8.59
N ASN A 67 1.47 -9.86 -8.41
CA ASN A 67 1.78 -8.96 -9.52
C ASN A 67 2.94 -9.47 -10.39
N THR A 68 3.92 -10.12 -9.76
CA THR A 68 5.07 -10.71 -10.46
C THR A 68 4.65 -11.97 -11.21
N VAL A 69 3.83 -12.81 -10.61
CA VAL A 69 3.31 -14.03 -11.23
C VAL A 69 2.43 -13.69 -12.43
N ASP A 70 1.53 -12.71 -12.32
CA ASP A 70 0.72 -12.19 -13.44
C ASP A 70 1.62 -11.82 -14.63
N ALA A 71 2.67 -11.03 -14.37
CA ALA A 71 3.61 -10.61 -15.41
C ALA A 71 4.37 -11.79 -16.06
N VAL A 72 4.76 -12.79 -15.24
CA VAL A 72 5.45 -14.01 -15.74
C VAL A 72 4.49 -14.86 -16.58
N ILE A 73 3.26 -15.05 -16.13
CA ILE A 73 2.24 -15.84 -16.89
C ILE A 73 1.96 -15.17 -18.22
N VAL A 74 1.73 -13.86 -18.23
CA VAL A 74 1.47 -13.10 -19.45
C VAL A 74 2.68 -13.16 -20.39
N GLY A 75 3.87 -12.84 -19.87
CA GLY A 75 5.10 -12.78 -20.70
C GLY A 75 5.49 -14.12 -21.30
N ARG A 76 5.30 -15.22 -20.54
CA ARG A 76 5.76 -16.56 -20.97
C ARG A 76 4.73 -17.29 -21.84
N PHE A 77 3.45 -17.11 -21.58
CA PHE A 77 2.39 -17.89 -22.23
C PHE A 77 1.56 -17.11 -23.25
N VAL A 78 1.49 -15.78 -23.14
CA VAL A 78 0.75 -14.95 -24.09
C VAL A 78 1.71 -14.22 -25.04
N GLY A 79 2.86 -13.75 -24.51
CA GLY A 79 3.93 -13.17 -25.31
C GLY A 79 4.32 -11.75 -24.90
N LYS A 80 5.37 -11.24 -25.56
CA LYS A 80 5.98 -9.94 -25.24
C LYS A 80 5.05 -8.74 -25.41
N GLU A 81 4.17 -8.79 -26.40
CA GLU A 81 3.20 -7.71 -26.66
C GLU A 81 2.17 -7.62 -25.54
N ALA A 82 1.61 -8.76 -25.10
CA ALA A 82 0.71 -8.83 -23.97
C ALA A 82 1.37 -8.36 -22.67
N LEU A 83 2.63 -8.73 -22.43
CA LEU A 83 3.38 -8.22 -21.27
C LEU A 83 3.54 -6.70 -21.32
N SER A 84 3.79 -6.14 -22.50
CA SER A 84 3.85 -4.69 -22.70
C SER A 84 2.50 -4.01 -22.47
N CYS A 85 1.38 -4.66 -22.84
CA CYS A 85 0.03 -4.17 -22.55
C CYS A 85 -0.26 -4.10 -21.04
N VAL A 86 0.18 -5.09 -20.26
CA VAL A 86 -0.10 -5.16 -18.81
C VAL A 86 0.87 -4.29 -18.01
N SER A 87 2.17 -4.34 -18.31
CA SER A 87 3.22 -3.72 -17.50
C SER A 87 3.67 -2.34 -17.98
N GLY A 88 3.38 -1.96 -19.22
CA GLY A 88 3.80 -0.69 -19.81
C GLY A 88 2.98 0.50 -19.32
N SER A 89 2.38 1.27 -20.25
CA SER A 89 1.54 2.45 -19.92
C SER A 89 0.38 2.09 -19.00
N SER A 90 -0.21 0.90 -19.17
CA SER A 90 -1.30 0.41 -18.30
C SER A 90 -0.85 0.27 -16.85
N GLY A 91 0.32 -0.32 -16.60
CA GLY A 91 0.88 -0.48 -15.27
C GLY A 91 1.14 0.85 -14.57
N GLN A 92 1.60 1.86 -15.31
CA GLN A 92 1.83 3.21 -14.77
C GLN A 92 0.52 3.88 -14.34
N ILE A 93 -0.54 3.79 -15.16
CA ILE A 93 -1.89 4.30 -14.83
C ILE A 93 -2.41 3.63 -13.56
N ILE A 94 -2.30 2.30 -13.50
CA ILE A 94 -2.76 1.51 -12.36
C ILE A 94 -2.02 1.90 -11.09
N ASN A 95 -0.70 1.99 -11.12
CA ASN A 95 0.11 2.38 -9.96
C ASN A 95 -0.24 3.79 -9.44
N LEU A 96 -0.45 4.74 -10.35
CA LEU A 96 -0.87 6.09 -9.99
C LEU A 96 -2.21 6.09 -9.28
N VAL A 97 -3.19 5.38 -9.82
CA VAL A 97 -4.56 5.32 -9.29
C VAL A 97 -4.59 4.57 -7.95
N VAL A 98 -3.92 3.42 -7.86
CA VAL A 98 -3.82 2.65 -6.60
C VAL A 98 -3.10 3.45 -5.52
N GLY A 99 -2.00 4.12 -5.86
CA GLY A 99 -1.28 5.00 -4.96
C GLY A 99 -2.15 6.12 -4.40
N PHE A 100 -2.93 6.77 -5.26
CA PHE A 100 -3.89 7.81 -4.87
C PHE A 100 -4.94 7.28 -3.87
N PHE A 101 -5.59 6.15 -4.16
CA PHE A 101 -6.60 5.58 -3.27
C PHE A 101 -6.01 5.01 -1.97
N THR A 102 -4.78 4.49 -2.01
CA THR A 102 -4.06 4.10 -0.79
C THR A 102 -3.79 5.31 0.09
N GLY A 103 -3.36 6.43 -0.49
CA GLY A 103 -3.19 7.69 0.22
C GLY A 103 -4.50 8.22 0.80
N LEU A 104 -5.61 8.16 0.06
CA LEU A 104 -6.94 8.51 0.58
C LEU A 104 -7.33 7.65 1.79
N SER A 105 -7.03 6.36 1.77
CA SER A 105 -7.32 5.45 2.88
C SER A 105 -6.50 5.76 4.15
N ALA A 106 -5.36 6.45 4.02
CA ALA A 106 -4.58 6.91 5.17
C ALA A 106 -5.36 7.90 6.06
N GLY A 107 -6.25 8.72 5.46
CA GLY A 107 -7.14 9.59 6.21
C GLY A 107 -8.08 8.84 7.15
N ALA A 108 -8.64 7.73 6.69
CA ALA A 108 -9.45 6.85 7.52
C ALA A 108 -8.61 6.17 8.61
N THR A 109 -7.39 5.69 8.27
CA THR A 109 -6.47 5.08 9.24
C THR A 109 -6.19 6.02 10.41
N VAL A 110 -5.87 7.28 10.15
CA VAL A 110 -5.56 8.27 11.20
C VAL A 110 -6.78 8.53 12.08
N MET A 111 -7.94 8.83 11.49
CA MET A 111 -9.15 9.13 12.27
C MET A 111 -9.60 7.94 13.10
N ILE A 112 -9.64 6.75 12.51
CA ILE A 112 -10.10 5.54 13.20
C ILE A 112 -9.12 5.16 14.31
N SER A 113 -7.80 5.24 14.08
CA SER A 113 -6.82 4.93 15.12
C SER A 113 -6.91 5.90 16.31
N GLN A 114 -7.12 7.20 16.06
CA GLN A 114 -7.31 8.19 17.11
C GLN A 114 -8.58 7.93 17.92
N HIS A 115 -9.73 7.74 17.26
CA HIS A 115 -11.01 7.49 17.95
C HIS A 115 -11.01 6.15 18.70
N PHE A 116 -10.36 5.12 18.12
CA PHE A 116 -10.18 3.85 18.78
C PHE A 116 -9.30 3.98 20.04
N GLY A 117 -8.18 4.70 19.94
CA GLY A 117 -7.32 5.01 21.09
C GLY A 117 -8.04 5.79 22.18
N ALA A 118 -8.86 6.77 21.79
CA ALA A 118 -9.70 7.58 22.69
C ALA A 118 -10.90 6.81 23.29
N LYS A 119 -11.15 5.57 22.85
CA LYS A 119 -12.32 4.76 23.21
C LYS A 119 -13.66 5.49 22.92
N ASN A 120 -13.68 6.35 21.88
CA ASN A 120 -14.86 7.08 21.46
C ASN A 120 -15.66 6.29 20.42
N GLU A 121 -16.53 5.40 20.91
CA GLU A 121 -17.30 4.48 20.07
C GLU A 121 -18.23 5.20 19.07
N GLU A 122 -18.84 6.32 19.47
CA GLU A 122 -19.75 7.08 18.61
C GLU A 122 -19.02 7.63 17.38
N GLN A 123 -17.87 8.29 17.58
CA GLN A 123 -17.08 8.85 16.50
C GLN A 123 -16.41 7.76 15.67
N LEU A 124 -15.99 6.68 16.31
CA LEU A 124 -15.45 5.49 15.64
C LEU A 124 -16.47 4.88 14.69
N HIS A 125 -17.72 4.70 15.15
CA HIS A 125 -18.81 4.20 14.34
C HIS A 125 -19.13 5.11 13.14
N LYS A 126 -19.21 6.43 13.36
CA LYS A 126 -19.40 7.41 12.28
C LYS A 126 -18.25 7.39 11.27
N ALA A 127 -16.99 7.27 11.75
CA ALA A 127 -15.81 7.21 10.90
C ALA A 127 -15.79 5.94 10.04
N LEU A 128 -16.10 4.78 10.62
CA LEU A 128 -16.20 3.51 9.91
C LEU A 128 -17.21 3.57 8.76
N HIS A 129 -18.46 3.96 9.05
CA HIS A 129 -19.54 3.97 8.06
C HIS A 129 -19.32 5.01 6.98
N THR A 130 -18.74 6.18 7.34
CA THR A 130 -18.39 7.23 6.38
C THR A 130 -17.25 6.78 5.47
N ALA A 131 -16.19 6.16 6.01
CA ALA A 131 -15.07 5.64 5.23
C ALA A 131 -15.53 4.58 4.24
N TYR A 132 -16.41 3.69 4.68
CA TYR A 132 -16.96 2.63 3.84
C TYR A 132 -17.89 3.17 2.75
N ALA A 133 -18.79 4.09 3.08
CA ALA A 133 -19.64 4.79 2.12
C ALA A 133 -18.81 5.54 1.07
N PHE A 134 -17.74 6.21 1.51
CA PHE A 134 -16.81 6.92 0.62
C PHE A 134 -16.05 5.95 -0.29
N ALA A 135 -15.62 4.78 0.22
CA ALA A 135 -14.95 3.77 -0.59
C ALA A 135 -15.87 3.24 -1.71
N ILE A 136 -17.14 2.98 -1.39
CA ILE A 136 -18.11 2.51 -2.38
C ILE A 136 -18.40 3.61 -3.41
N THR A 137 -18.80 4.79 -2.97
CA THR A 137 -19.17 5.89 -3.89
C THR A 137 -17.99 6.38 -4.70
N GLY A 138 -16.83 6.58 -4.06
CA GLY A 138 -15.59 7.00 -4.72
C GLY A 138 -15.08 5.96 -5.70
N GLY A 139 -15.13 4.67 -5.34
CA GLY A 139 -14.75 3.56 -6.22
C GLY A 139 -15.62 3.47 -7.48
N ILE A 140 -16.94 3.64 -7.34
CA ILE A 140 -17.87 3.65 -8.48
C ILE A 140 -17.60 4.87 -9.38
N ILE A 141 -17.54 6.08 -8.80
CA ILE A 141 -17.33 7.32 -9.57
C ILE A 141 -15.99 7.25 -10.33
N ALA A 142 -14.92 6.94 -9.63
CA ALA A 142 -13.59 6.85 -10.24
C ALA A 142 -13.49 5.70 -11.25
N GLY A 143 -14.17 4.58 -10.99
CA GLY A 143 -14.28 3.45 -11.92
C GLY A 143 -14.95 3.86 -13.22
N VAL A 144 -16.10 4.51 -13.16
CA VAL A 144 -16.83 4.99 -14.36
C VAL A 144 -15.99 6.01 -15.14
N ILE A 145 -15.43 7.01 -14.46
CA ILE A 145 -14.55 8.01 -15.10
C ILE A 145 -13.35 7.31 -15.76
N GLY A 146 -12.71 6.38 -15.07
CA GLY A 146 -11.56 5.64 -15.58
C GLY A 146 -11.88 4.83 -16.82
N VAL A 147 -12.99 4.07 -16.81
CA VAL A 147 -13.45 3.28 -17.98
C VAL A 147 -13.66 4.18 -19.20
N VAL A 148 -14.30 5.35 -19.02
CA VAL A 148 -14.58 6.28 -20.12
C VAL A 148 -13.28 6.92 -20.63
N MET A 149 -12.40 7.35 -19.75
CA MET A 149 -11.19 8.09 -20.12
C MET A 149 -10.02 7.20 -20.56
N THR A 150 -10.06 5.90 -20.30
CA THR A 150 -8.94 4.97 -20.52
C THR A 150 -8.29 5.15 -21.91
N ARG A 151 -9.09 5.09 -22.98
CA ARG A 151 -8.55 5.17 -24.35
C ARG A 151 -7.86 6.52 -24.64
N MET A 152 -8.41 7.60 -24.12
CA MET A 152 -7.86 8.94 -24.29
C MET A 152 -6.52 9.07 -23.56
N VAL A 153 -6.44 8.59 -22.32
CA VAL A 153 -5.21 8.64 -21.52
C VAL A 153 -4.10 7.78 -22.13
N LEU A 154 -4.41 6.56 -22.60
CA LEU A 154 -3.45 5.69 -23.27
C LEU A 154 -2.89 6.32 -24.54
N LYS A 155 -3.75 7.01 -25.33
CA LYS A 155 -3.29 7.78 -26.50
C LYS A 155 -2.38 8.94 -26.11
N TRP A 156 -2.68 9.69 -25.05
CA TRP A 156 -1.80 10.75 -24.55
C TRP A 156 -0.44 10.23 -24.07
N MET A 157 -0.40 8.98 -23.59
CA MET A 157 0.83 8.31 -23.22
C MET A 157 1.59 7.72 -24.42
N ASN A 158 1.18 8.01 -25.65
CA ASN A 158 1.78 7.50 -26.89
C ASN A 158 1.89 5.96 -26.91
N THR A 159 0.85 5.27 -26.41
CA THR A 159 0.77 3.80 -26.48
C THR A 159 0.70 3.40 -27.97
N PRO A 160 1.57 2.46 -28.44
CA PRO A 160 1.57 1.99 -29.83
C PRO A 160 0.19 1.50 -30.26
N GLU A 161 -0.17 1.81 -31.53
CA GLU A 161 -1.53 1.50 -32.04
C GLU A 161 -1.85 0.00 -32.04
N ASN A 162 -0.86 -0.86 -32.26
CA ASN A 162 -1.00 -2.32 -32.18
C ASN A 162 -1.29 -2.83 -30.75
N LEU A 163 -0.86 -2.12 -29.70
CA LEU A 163 -1.08 -2.49 -28.30
C LEU A 163 -2.32 -1.78 -27.71
N LEU A 164 -2.78 -0.71 -28.34
CA LEU A 164 -3.84 0.14 -27.82
C LEU A 164 -5.17 -0.59 -27.54
N PRO A 165 -5.65 -1.54 -28.36
CA PRO A 165 -6.89 -2.28 -28.09
C PRO A 165 -6.80 -3.12 -26.81
N ASP A 166 -5.76 -3.93 -26.67
CA ASP A 166 -5.57 -4.84 -25.53
C ASP A 166 -5.26 -4.06 -24.25
N SER A 167 -4.42 -3.02 -24.31
CA SER A 167 -4.18 -2.12 -23.20
C SER A 167 -5.46 -1.40 -22.76
N THR A 168 -6.31 -0.96 -23.70
CA THR A 168 -7.59 -0.33 -23.40
C THR A 168 -8.53 -1.32 -22.71
N LEU A 169 -8.61 -2.55 -23.19
CA LEU A 169 -9.44 -3.60 -22.60
C LEU A 169 -8.98 -3.91 -21.17
N TYR A 170 -7.68 -4.16 -20.98
CA TYR A 170 -7.08 -4.45 -19.69
C TYR A 170 -7.37 -3.36 -18.65
N VAL A 171 -7.05 -2.11 -18.99
CA VAL A 171 -7.22 -0.96 -18.07
C VAL A 171 -8.70 -0.69 -17.79
N ARG A 172 -9.61 -0.87 -18.77
CA ARG A 172 -11.06 -0.74 -18.53
C ARG A 172 -11.59 -1.76 -17.55
N ILE A 173 -11.18 -3.03 -17.67
CA ILE A 173 -11.57 -4.08 -16.71
C ILE A 173 -11.02 -3.75 -15.33
N TYR A 174 -9.78 -3.27 -15.25
CA TYR A 174 -9.19 -2.84 -13.99
C TYR A 174 -9.98 -1.69 -13.35
N PHE A 175 -10.36 -0.66 -14.12
CA PHE A 175 -11.19 0.44 -13.63
C PHE A 175 -12.60 -0.02 -13.24
N ALA A 176 -13.19 -0.97 -13.93
CA ALA A 176 -14.46 -1.59 -13.53
C ALA A 176 -14.34 -2.30 -12.17
N GLY A 177 -13.16 -2.82 -11.85
CA GLY A 177 -12.83 -3.41 -10.55
C GLY A 177 -12.39 -2.42 -9.46
N LEU A 178 -12.28 -1.14 -9.76
CA LEU A 178 -11.74 -0.14 -8.84
C LEU A 178 -12.58 -0.02 -7.54
N LEU A 179 -13.88 -0.26 -7.63
CA LEU A 179 -14.75 -0.38 -6.45
C LEU A 179 -14.20 -1.43 -5.47
N PHE A 180 -13.88 -2.62 -5.93
CA PHE A 180 -13.39 -3.70 -5.07
C PHE A 180 -12.03 -3.38 -4.48
N ILE A 181 -11.14 -2.81 -5.29
CA ILE A 181 -9.81 -2.37 -4.86
C ILE A 181 -9.92 -1.31 -3.76
N PHE A 182 -10.79 -0.32 -3.93
CA PHE A 182 -10.94 0.75 -2.95
C PHE A 182 -11.63 0.26 -1.67
N VAL A 183 -12.67 -0.57 -1.78
CA VAL A 183 -13.32 -1.20 -0.62
C VAL A 183 -12.34 -2.07 0.16
N TYR A 184 -11.52 -2.88 -0.52
CA TYR A 184 -10.50 -3.68 0.14
C TYR A 184 -9.44 -2.80 0.83
N ASN A 185 -8.86 -1.81 0.14
CA ASN A 185 -7.84 -0.93 0.72
C ASN A 185 -8.38 -0.16 1.93
N MET A 186 -9.61 0.36 1.84
CA MET A 186 -10.26 1.06 2.93
C MET A 186 -10.53 0.12 4.11
N GLY A 187 -11.11 -1.04 3.88
CA GLY A 187 -11.40 -2.03 4.93
C GLY A 187 -10.13 -2.55 5.60
N ALA A 188 -9.07 -2.82 4.82
CA ALA A 188 -7.76 -3.21 5.36
C ALA A 188 -7.12 -2.08 6.18
N ALA A 189 -7.25 -0.83 5.74
CA ALA A 189 -6.80 0.36 6.47
C ALA A 189 -7.54 0.51 7.82
N ILE A 190 -8.87 0.27 7.83
CA ILE A 190 -9.71 0.27 9.04
C ILE A 190 -9.25 -0.82 10.03
N LEU A 191 -9.08 -2.07 9.56
CA LEU A 191 -8.61 -3.17 10.40
C LEU A 191 -7.21 -2.88 10.98
N ARG A 192 -6.29 -2.38 10.17
CA ARG A 192 -4.97 -1.97 10.65
C ARG A 192 -5.06 -0.83 11.67
N ALA A 193 -5.94 0.14 11.48
CA ALA A 193 -6.11 1.28 12.38
C ALA A 193 -6.51 0.87 13.81
N ILE A 194 -7.22 -0.25 13.97
CA ILE A 194 -7.59 -0.82 15.28
C ILE A 194 -6.56 -1.83 15.82
N GLY A 195 -5.46 -2.07 15.08
CA GLY A 195 -4.39 -2.98 15.49
C GLY A 195 -4.47 -4.39 14.92
N ASP A 196 -5.46 -4.69 14.08
CA ASP A 196 -5.57 -5.97 13.41
C ASP A 196 -4.84 -5.95 12.05
N SER A 197 -3.58 -6.34 12.05
CA SER A 197 -2.79 -6.51 10.82
C SER A 197 -2.84 -7.94 10.26
N LYS A 198 -3.36 -8.93 11.02
CA LYS A 198 -3.36 -10.33 10.61
C LYS A 198 -4.47 -10.66 9.61
N ARG A 199 -5.69 -10.15 9.84
CA ARG A 199 -6.81 -10.41 8.92
C ARG A 199 -6.54 -9.88 7.52
N PRO A 200 -6.09 -8.64 7.31
CA PRO A 200 -5.68 -8.16 5.98
C PRO A 200 -4.61 -9.02 5.31
N LEU A 201 -3.64 -9.56 6.08
CA LEU A 201 -2.64 -10.50 5.56
C LEU A 201 -3.30 -11.77 5.01
N TYR A 202 -4.20 -12.40 5.79
CA TYR A 202 -4.88 -13.62 5.32
C TYR A 202 -5.71 -13.38 4.06
N PHE A 203 -6.35 -12.23 3.96
CA PHE A 203 -7.12 -11.88 2.75
C PHE A 203 -6.21 -11.70 1.54
N LEU A 204 -5.01 -11.12 1.71
CA LEU A 204 -4.03 -11.01 0.63
C LEU A 204 -3.48 -12.38 0.20
N ILE A 205 -3.23 -13.29 1.15
CA ILE A 205 -2.80 -14.65 0.82
C ILE A 205 -3.86 -15.38 0.01
N ILE A 206 -5.13 -15.31 0.45
CA ILE A 206 -6.25 -15.93 -0.29
C ILE A 206 -6.38 -15.30 -1.68
N CYS A 207 -6.33 -13.97 -1.77
CA CYS A 207 -6.36 -13.24 -3.05
C CYS A 207 -5.24 -13.68 -3.98
N CYS A 208 -4.01 -13.78 -3.48
CA CYS A 208 -2.85 -14.22 -4.25
C CYS A 208 -3.04 -15.64 -4.81
N ILE A 209 -3.48 -16.59 -3.98
CA ILE A 209 -3.69 -17.98 -4.40
C ILE A 209 -4.80 -18.05 -5.45
N VAL A 210 -5.94 -17.39 -5.20
CA VAL A 210 -7.07 -17.38 -6.14
C VAL A 210 -6.68 -16.73 -7.47
N ASN A 211 -5.97 -15.61 -7.43
CA ASN A 211 -5.51 -14.91 -8.63
C ASN A 211 -4.61 -15.82 -9.46
N ILE A 212 -3.58 -16.46 -8.86
CA ILE A 212 -2.67 -17.38 -9.57
C ILE A 212 -3.44 -18.56 -10.21
N ILE A 213 -4.38 -19.16 -9.48
CA ILE A 213 -5.18 -20.28 -10.01
C ILE A 213 -6.02 -19.81 -11.21
N LEU A 214 -6.72 -18.67 -11.06
CA LEU A 214 -7.54 -18.12 -12.12
C LEU A 214 -6.71 -17.68 -13.34
N ASP A 215 -5.54 -17.10 -13.13
CA ASP A 215 -4.61 -16.75 -14.22
C ASP A 215 -4.23 -18.00 -15.04
N LEU A 216 -3.82 -19.06 -14.36
CA LEU A 216 -3.47 -20.32 -15.03
C LEU A 216 -4.68 -20.90 -15.79
N GLU A 217 -5.86 -20.93 -15.19
CA GLU A 217 -7.07 -21.46 -15.85
C GLU A 217 -7.52 -20.59 -17.04
N LEU A 218 -7.61 -19.26 -16.85
CA LEU A 218 -8.13 -18.36 -17.88
C LEU A 218 -7.14 -18.14 -19.01
N VAL A 219 -5.84 -18.10 -18.72
CA VAL A 219 -4.79 -17.88 -19.73
C VAL A 219 -4.42 -19.18 -20.45
N LEU A 220 -4.19 -20.27 -19.72
CA LEU A 220 -3.74 -21.55 -20.30
C LEU A 220 -4.93 -22.43 -20.72
N GLY A 221 -5.95 -22.56 -19.88
CA GLY A 221 -7.12 -23.39 -20.14
C GLY A 221 -8.04 -22.77 -21.18
N PHE A 222 -8.52 -21.56 -20.94
CA PHE A 222 -9.47 -20.86 -21.81
C PHE A 222 -8.80 -20.01 -22.90
N LYS A 223 -7.46 -19.84 -22.87
CA LYS A 223 -6.67 -19.07 -23.87
C LYS A 223 -7.16 -17.61 -24.03
N MET A 224 -7.59 -17.00 -22.94
CA MET A 224 -8.14 -15.62 -22.95
C MET A 224 -7.05 -14.53 -23.03
N GLY A 225 -5.78 -14.87 -22.98
CA GLY A 225 -4.67 -13.90 -23.08
C GLY A 225 -4.74 -12.79 -22.03
N VAL A 226 -4.59 -11.53 -22.46
CA VAL A 226 -4.62 -10.34 -21.59
C VAL A 226 -5.97 -10.20 -20.86
N LEU A 227 -7.08 -10.55 -21.52
CA LEU A 227 -8.41 -10.55 -20.92
C LEU A 227 -8.49 -11.49 -19.71
N GLY A 228 -7.86 -12.69 -19.82
CA GLY A 228 -7.85 -13.69 -18.74
C GLY A 228 -7.24 -13.12 -17.46
N VAL A 229 -6.08 -12.49 -17.55
CA VAL A 229 -5.39 -11.88 -16.40
C VAL A 229 -6.19 -10.72 -15.80
N ALA A 230 -6.78 -9.86 -16.65
CA ALA A 230 -7.62 -8.77 -16.18
C ALA A 230 -8.83 -9.28 -15.37
N VAL A 231 -9.50 -10.34 -15.86
CA VAL A 231 -10.65 -10.95 -15.19
C VAL A 231 -10.24 -11.68 -13.92
N ALA A 232 -9.11 -12.41 -13.92
CA ALA A 232 -8.58 -13.07 -12.74
C ALA A 232 -8.30 -12.07 -11.61
N THR A 233 -7.62 -10.97 -11.94
CA THR A 233 -7.34 -9.87 -10.98
C THR A 233 -8.64 -9.27 -10.45
N LEU A 234 -9.63 -9.01 -11.32
CA LEU A 234 -10.94 -8.46 -10.94
C LEU A 234 -11.65 -9.38 -9.93
N ILE A 235 -11.71 -10.68 -10.21
CA ILE A 235 -12.36 -11.66 -9.33
C ILE A 235 -11.62 -11.75 -7.98
N ALA A 236 -10.30 -11.85 -8.00
CA ALA A 236 -9.49 -11.93 -6.79
C ALA A 236 -9.65 -10.69 -5.91
N GLN A 237 -9.68 -9.49 -6.48
CA GLN A 237 -9.96 -8.24 -5.76
C GLN A 237 -11.40 -8.21 -5.23
N GLY A 238 -12.37 -8.72 -5.98
CA GLY A 238 -13.75 -8.87 -5.52
C GLY A 238 -13.86 -9.77 -4.29
N ILE A 239 -13.18 -10.90 -4.29
CA ILE A 239 -13.11 -11.81 -3.13
C ILE A 239 -12.49 -11.11 -1.92
N SER A 240 -11.38 -10.38 -2.10
CA SER A 240 -10.74 -9.63 -1.02
C SER A 240 -11.66 -8.55 -0.44
N ALA A 241 -12.42 -7.84 -1.29
CA ALA A 241 -13.40 -6.85 -0.86
C ALA A 241 -14.54 -7.48 -0.06
N VAL A 242 -15.02 -8.66 -0.47
CA VAL A 242 -16.04 -9.41 0.28
C VAL A 242 -15.49 -9.88 1.63
N LEU A 243 -14.30 -10.47 1.65
CA LEU A 243 -13.69 -10.97 2.89
C LEU A 243 -13.48 -9.86 3.92
N VAL A 244 -12.96 -8.69 3.52
CA VAL A 244 -12.77 -7.57 4.42
C VAL A 244 -14.11 -7.00 4.91
N SER A 245 -15.13 -6.95 4.03
CA SER A 245 -16.48 -6.47 4.39
C SER A 245 -17.11 -7.39 5.44
N VAL A 246 -17.06 -8.69 5.20
CA VAL A 246 -17.58 -9.72 6.11
C VAL A 246 -16.84 -9.64 7.46
N ALA A 247 -15.51 -9.52 7.43
CA ALA A 247 -14.72 -9.38 8.66
C ALA A 247 -15.14 -8.16 9.50
N LEU A 248 -15.44 -7.02 8.86
CA LEU A 248 -15.93 -5.81 9.54
C LEU A 248 -17.37 -5.95 10.04
N MET A 249 -18.23 -6.71 9.33
CA MET A 249 -19.61 -6.97 9.77
C MET A 249 -19.68 -7.86 11.02
N TYR A 250 -18.76 -8.80 11.14
CA TYR A 250 -18.70 -9.72 12.29
C TYR A 250 -17.71 -9.27 13.37
N HIS A 251 -17.10 -8.08 13.22
CA HIS A 251 -16.20 -7.55 14.25
C HIS A 251 -17.01 -7.16 15.50
N THR A 252 -16.52 -7.59 16.67
CA THR A 252 -17.02 -7.18 17.99
C THR A 252 -16.27 -5.94 18.46
N ALA A 253 -16.63 -5.32 19.54
CA ALA A 253 -15.86 -4.22 20.11
C ALA A 253 -16.08 -2.81 19.48
N GLY A 254 -17.35 -2.41 19.27
CA GLY A 254 -17.67 -1.03 18.83
C GLY A 254 -17.37 -0.73 17.36
N LEU A 255 -16.74 -1.64 16.62
CA LEU A 255 -16.37 -1.46 15.20
C LEU A 255 -17.16 -2.37 14.25
N LYS A 256 -18.44 -2.56 14.51
CA LYS A 256 -19.29 -3.38 13.65
C LYS A 256 -19.79 -2.58 12.45
N LEU A 257 -19.48 -3.06 11.22
CA LEU A 257 -20.08 -2.49 10.00
C LEU A 257 -21.52 -2.98 9.86
N ILE A 258 -22.46 -2.04 9.90
CA ILE A 258 -23.89 -2.31 9.73
C ILE A 258 -24.30 -1.78 8.35
N PRO A 259 -24.65 -2.65 7.37
CA PRO A 259 -24.94 -2.22 6.00
C PRO A 259 -26.03 -1.14 5.88
N ARG A 260 -27.04 -1.19 6.76
CA ARG A 260 -28.15 -0.19 6.78
C ARG A 260 -27.74 1.18 7.30
N GLU A 261 -26.59 1.28 7.96
CA GLU A 261 -26.05 2.51 8.54
C GLU A 261 -24.92 3.12 7.71
N ILE A 262 -24.58 2.49 6.58
CA ILE A 262 -23.57 3.03 5.66
C ILE A 262 -24.09 4.34 5.09
N ARG A 263 -23.52 5.45 5.59
CA ARG A 263 -23.87 6.81 5.16
C ARG A 263 -22.69 7.75 5.32
N ILE A 264 -22.70 8.82 4.55
CA ILE A 264 -21.67 9.86 4.62
C ILE A 264 -22.05 10.91 5.66
N HIS A 265 -21.24 11.00 6.71
CA HIS A 265 -21.31 12.12 7.65
C HIS A 265 -20.37 13.23 7.17
N LYS A 266 -20.91 14.37 6.73
CA LYS A 266 -20.15 15.46 6.08
C LYS A 266 -18.95 15.95 6.90
N SER A 267 -19.09 16.12 8.21
CA SER A 267 -18.01 16.55 9.10
C SER A 267 -16.86 15.53 9.16
N VAL A 268 -17.21 14.25 9.28
CA VAL A 268 -16.22 13.14 9.30
C VAL A 268 -15.51 13.01 7.96
N LEU A 269 -16.28 13.04 6.85
CA LEU A 269 -15.70 13.01 5.51
C LEU A 269 -14.74 14.17 5.25
N LYS A 270 -15.13 15.40 5.67
CA LYS A 270 -14.26 16.57 5.54
C LYS A 270 -12.92 16.37 6.24
N ASN A 271 -12.94 15.87 7.48
CA ASN A 271 -11.72 15.62 8.25
C ASN A 271 -10.89 14.47 7.65
N MET A 272 -11.55 13.40 7.18
CA MET A 272 -10.90 12.28 6.52
C MET A 272 -10.22 12.72 5.21
N LEU A 273 -10.91 13.54 4.40
CA LEU A 273 -10.34 14.09 3.16
C LEU A 273 -9.24 15.12 3.41
N ALA A 274 -9.33 15.91 4.49
CA ALA A 274 -8.27 16.84 4.87
C ALA A 274 -6.93 16.14 5.15
N ILE A 275 -6.96 14.85 5.53
CA ILE A 275 -5.79 14.01 5.72
C ILE A 275 -5.50 13.18 4.47
N GLY A 276 -6.50 12.52 3.94
CA GLY A 276 -6.33 11.54 2.86
C GLY A 276 -6.03 12.18 1.51
N LEU A 277 -6.65 13.30 1.18
CA LEU A 277 -6.46 13.94 -0.13
C LEU A 277 -5.02 14.46 -0.33
N PRO A 278 -4.41 15.20 0.62
CA PRO A 278 -3.00 15.55 0.50
C PRO A 278 -2.09 14.33 0.33
N THR A 279 -2.32 13.27 1.12
CA THR A 279 -1.53 12.03 1.04
C THR A 279 -1.72 11.30 -0.29
N GLY A 280 -2.93 11.30 -0.85
CA GLY A 280 -3.20 10.76 -2.18
C GLY A 280 -2.51 11.52 -3.30
N ILE A 281 -2.54 12.87 -3.23
CA ILE A 281 -1.82 13.75 -4.16
C ILE A 281 -0.30 13.52 -4.05
N GLU A 282 0.23 13.41 -2.83
CA GLU A 282 1.63 13.09 -2.56
C GLU A 282 2.05 11.79 -3.27
N SER A 283 1.28 10.72 -3.13
CA SER A 283 1.54 9.44 -3.79
C SER A 283 1.52 9.55 -5.33
N SER A 284 0.60 10.34 -5.88
CA SER A 284 0.53 10.59 -7.32
C SER A 284 1.73 11.41 -7.82
N MET A 285 2.11 12.45 -7.09
CA MET A 285 3.28 13.29 -7.42
C MET A 285 4.58 12.49 -7.35
N TYR A 286 4.68 11.55 -6.40
CA TYR A 286 5.80 10.64 -6.31
C TYR A 286 5.93 9.76 -7.56
N SER A 287 4.82 9.21 -8.03
CA SER A 287 4.76 8.41 -9.27
C SER A 287 5.16 9.24 -10.49
N ILE A 288 4.66 10.46 -10.62
CA ILE A 288 5.00 11.39 -11.73
C ILE A 288 6.49 11.73 -11.69
N SER A 289 7.04 12.04 -10.51
CA SER A 289 8.46 12.35 -10.36
C SER A 289 9.35 11.17 -10.78
N ASN A 290 8.96 9.93 -10.43
CA ASN A 290 9.70 8.74 -10.86
C ASN A 290 9.66 8.53 -12.37
N VAL A 291 8.53 8.84 -13.04
CA VAL A 291 8.42 8.77 -14.50
C VAL A 291 9.39 9.76 -15.17
N ILE A 292 9.54 10.96 -14.63
CA ILE A 292 10.48 11.98 -15.17
C ILE A 292 11.94 11.49 -15.02
N VAL A 293 12.31 10.94 -13.87
CA VAL A 293 13.64 10.34 -13.69
C VAL A 293 13.86 9.18 -14.65
N GLN A 294 12.85 8.31 -14.80
CA GLN A 294 12.91 7.19 -15.76
C GLN A 294 13.15 7.70 -17.20
N ALA A 295 12.47 8.77 -17.60
CA ALA A 295 12.65 9.36 -18.93
C ALA A 295 14.07 9.88 -19.14
N ALA A 296 14.67 10.50 -18.13
CA ALA A 296 16.07 10.94 -18.19
C ALA A 296 17.05 9.75 -18.27
N LEU A 297 16.80 8.68 -17.48
CA LEU A 297 17.63 7.47 -17.53
C LEU A 297 17.53 6.74 -18.88
N ASN A 298 16.39 6.79 -19.54
CA ASN A 298 16.21 6.19 -20.86
C ASN A 298 17.12 6.81 -21.92
N GLY A 299 17.52 8.06 -21.76
CA GLY A 299 18.46 8.76 -22.64
C GLY A 299 19.88 8.15 -22.66
N PHE A 300 20.27 7.36 -21.66
CA PHE A 300 21.58 6.67 -21.59
C PHE A 300 21.65 5.34 -22.34
N GLY A 301 20.56 4.91 -22.95
CA GLY A 301 20.52 3.70 -23.77
C GLY A 301 19.94 2.47 -23.09
N VAL A 302 19.88 1.38 -23.85
CA VAL A 302 19.15 0.16 -23.49
C VAL A 302 19.74 -0.54 -22.25
N ASP A 303 21.07 -0.55 -22.11
CA ASP A 303 21.75 -1.19 -20.98
C ASP A 303 21.40 -0.50 -19.65
N THR A 304 21.33 0.85 -19.67
CA THR A 304 20.91 1.64 -18.50
C THR A 304 19.45 1.39 -18.16
N MET A 305 18.58 1.28 -19.16
CA MET A 305 17.17 0.93 -18.94
C MET A 305 17.01 -0.46 -18.30
N ALA A 306 17.77 -1.45 -18.82
CA ALA A 306 17.77 -2.80 -18.27
C ALA A 306 18.32 -2.84 -16.83
N ALA A 307 19.42 -2.12 -16.57
CA ALA A 307 20.02 -2.01 -15.24
C ALA A 307 19.06 -1.35 -14.25
N TRP A 308 18.38 -0.27 -14.64
CA TRP A 308 17.39 0.41 -13.81
C TRP A 308 16.16 -0.46 -13.51
N ALA A 309 15.68 -1.21 -14.50
CA ALA A 309 14.57 -2.15 -14.31
C ALA A 309 14.93 -3.27 -13.32
N ALA A 310 16.13 -3.84 -13.43
CA ALA A 310 16.64 -4.84 -12.50
C ALA A 310 16.83 -4.24 -11.09
N PHE A 311 17.45 -3.06 -11.00
CA PHE A 311 17.60 -2.33 -9.73
C PHE A 311 16.24 -2.08 -9.06
N GLY A 312 15.23 -1.64 -9.79
CA GLY A 312 13.88 -1.40 -9.25
C GLY A 312 13.23 -2.64 -8.62
N LYS A 313 13.50 -3.84 -9.15
CA LYS A 313 13.05 -5.09 -8.52
C LYS A 313 13.77 -5.39 -7.22
N ILE A 314 15.08 -5.15 -7.16
CA ILE A 314 15.88 -5.30 -5.94
C ILE A 314 15.48 -4.24 -4.91
N ASP A 315 15.34 -2.99 -5.32
CA ASP A 315 14.97 -1.84 -4.50
C ASP A 315 13.56 -1.98 -3.90
N SER A 316 12.66 -2.70 -4.56
CA SER A 316 11.30 -2.96 -4.07
C SER A 316 11.26 -3.59 -2.67
N LEU A 317 12.29 -4.33 -2.27
CA LEU A 317 12.44 -4.90 -0.92
C LEU A 317 12.55 -3.79 0.14
N PHE A 318 13.34 -2.75 -0.14
CA PHE A 318 13.45 -1.59 0.76
C PHE A 318 12.11 -0.88 0.92
N TRP A 319 11.43 -0.60 -0.19
CA TRP A 319 10.14 0.10 -0.18
C TRP A 319 9.05 -0.66 0.56
N MET A 320 9.02 -1.98 0.42
CA MET A 320 8.09 -2.85 1.12
C MET A 320 8.30 -2.80 2.64
N ILE A 321 9.55 -2.92 3.10
CA ILE A 321 9.92 -2.87 4.51
C ILE A 321 9.63 -1.48 5.10
N ASN A 322 10.04 -0.44 4.40
CA ASN A 322 9.90 0.94 4.86
C ASN A 322 8.43 1.36 4.97
N SER A 323 7.61 1.02 3.98
CA SER A 323 6.15 1.25 4.02
C SER A 323 5.48 0.53 5.18
N ALA A 324 5.89 -0.70 5.50
CA ALA A 324 5.35 -1.43 6.64
C ALA A 324 5.68 -0.73 7.98
N PHE A 325 6.88 -0.14 8.14
CA PHE A 325 7.21 0.69 9.29
C PHE A 325 6.41 1.99 9.34
N GLY A 326 6.18 2.66 8.20
CA GLY A 326 5.35 3.85 8.09
C GLY A 326 3.91 3.61 8.56
N ILE A 327 3.31 2.50 8.12
CA ILE A 327 1.95 2.09 8.54
C ILE A 327 1.94 1.76 10.04
N ALA A 328 2.96 1.05 10.54
CA ALA A 328 3.08 0.70 11.94
C ALA A 328 3.23 1.96 12.82
N ALA A 329 4.09 2.90 12.42
CA ALA A 329 4.26 4.18 13.10
C ALA A 329 2.94 4.97 13.15
N THR A 330 2.24 5.09 12.01
CA THR A 330 0.98 5.85 11.91
C THR A 330 -0.09 5.25 12.82
N THR A 331 -0.27 3.93 12.82
CA THR A 331 -1.27 3.27 13.67
C THR A 331 -0.92 3.36 15.16
N PHE A 332 0.34 3.05 15.50
CA PHE A 332 0.81 3.10 16.89
C PHE A 332 0.68 4.51 17.48
N VAL A 333 1.15 5.51 16.75
CA VAL A 333 1.07 6.91 17.17
C VAL A 333 -0.38 7.37 17.24
N GLY A 334 -1.21 7.06 16.24
CA GLY A 334 -2.62 7.45 16.20
C GLY A 334 -3.40 6.94 17.40
N GLN A 335 -3.25 5.66 17.76
CA GLN A 335 -3.94 5.09 18.93
C GLN A 335 -3.43 5.68 20.26
N ASN A 336 -2.10 5.82 20.44
CA ASN A 336 -1.54 6.38 21.67
C ASN A 336 -1.81 7.87 21.80
N PHE A 337 -1.84 8.62 20.69
CA PHE A 337 -2.24 10.03 20.66
C PHE A 337 -3.71 10.20 21.04
N GLY A 338 -4.61 9.39 20.45
CA GLY A 338 -6.02 9.36 20.82
C GLY A 338 -6.27 9.00 22.29
N ALA A 339 -5.45 8.11 22.84
CA ALA A 339 -5.48 7.73 24.27
C ALA A 339 -4.84 8.77 25.21
N GLY A 340 -4.30 9.88 24.71
CA GLY A 340 -3.59 10.90 25.51
C GLY A 340 -2.24 10.45 26.04
N LYS A 341 -1.68 9.31 25.57
CA LYS A 341 -0.43 8.72 26.07
C LYS A 341 0.81 9.30 25.36
N MET A 342 1.09 10.59 25.54
CA MET A 342 2.13 11.31 24.79
C MET A 342 3.55 10.77 25.00
N ASP A 343 3.87 10.23 26.19
CA ASP A 343 5.17 9.59 26.43
C ASP A 343 5.35 8.35 25.57
N ARG A 344 4.27 7.57 25.38
CA ARG A 344 4.29 6.41 24.49
C ARG A 344 4.38 6.81 23.02
N VAL A 345 3.76 7.91 22.61
CA VAL A 345 3.91 8.48 21.26
C VAL A 345 5.37 8.73 20.95
N ARG A 346 6.10 9.40 21.83
CA ARG A 346 7.53 9.71 21.62
C ARG A 346 8.41 8.48 21.66
N LYS A 347 8.25 7.67 22.72
CA LYS A 347 9.00 6.41 22.85
C LYS A 347 8.76 5.51 21.65
N GLY A 348 7.50 5.33 21.26
CA GLY A 348 7.15 4.46 20.14
C GLY A 348 7.68 4.97 18.80
N THR A 349 7.62 6.28 18.55
CA THR A 349 8.23 6.85 17.34
C THR A 349 9.74 6.62 17.32
N ARG A 350 10.43 6.80 18.45
CA ARG A 350 11.88 6.60 18.55
C ARG A 350 12.26 5.12 18.40
N GLU A 351 11.52 4.20 19.04
CA GLU A 351 11.76 2.77 18.93
C GLU A 351 11.46 2.27 17.48
N CYS A 352 10.37 2.74 16.87
CA CYS A 352 10.05 2.45 15.47
C CYS A 352 11.16 2.95 14.53
N LEU A 353 11.61 4.19 14.72
CA LEU A 353 12.72 4.77 13.96
C LEU A 353 14.00 3.94 14.10
N GLY A 354 14.35 3.57 15.35
CA GLY A 354 15.55 2.76 15.62
C GLY A 354 15.50 1.41 14.92
N MET A 355 14.36 0.69 14.99
CA MET A 355 14.19 -0.59 14.31
C MET A 355 14.24 -0.43 12.78
N ALA A 356 13.60 0.58 12.23
CA ALA A 356 13.60 0.85 10.80
C ALA A 356 15.00 1.24 10.30
N LEU A 357 15.77 2.05 11.06
CA LEU A 357 17.14 2.41 10.74
C LEU A 357 18.06 1.17 10.73
N VAL A 358 18.00 0.34 11.78
CA VAL A 358 18.77 -0.91 11.83
C VAL A 358 18.46 -1.79 10.64
N THR A 359 17.18 -1.95 10.31
CA THR A 359 16.75 -2.77 9.17
C THR A 359 17.24 -2.18 7.83
N ALA A 360 17.15 -0.87 7.65
CA ALA A 360 17.61 -0.19 6.43
C ALA A 360 19.15 -0.31 6.26
N ILE A 361 19.91 -0.14 7.34
CA ILE A 361 21.37 -0.28 7.32
C ILE A 361 21.75 -1.74 6.99
N LEU A 362 21.12 -2.72 7.66
CA LEU A 362 21.38 -4.13 7.38
C LEU A 362 21.04 -4.48 5.92
N LEU A 363 19.91 -4.01 5.42
CA LEU A 363 19.51 -4.21 4.04
C LEU A 363 20.53 -3.56 3.09
N SER A 364 20.96 -2.32 3.34
CA SER A 364 22.00 -1.66 2.55
C SER A 364 23.28 -2.48 2.49
N VAL A 365 23.77 -2.99 3.63
CA VAL A 365 24.95 -3.84 3.69
C VAL A 365 24.77 -5.13 2.89
N ILE A 366 23.61 -5.79 3.01
CA ILE A 366 23.27 -7.00 2.24
C ILE A 366 23.27 -6.70 0.74
N LEU A 367 22.58 -5.64 0.31
CA LEU A 367 22.49 -5.25 -1.09
C LEU A 367 23.88 -4.91 -1.67
N MET A 368 24.69 -4.17 -0.92
CA MET A 368 26.05 -3.80 -1.34
C MET A 368 26.98 -5.01 -1.45
N SER A 369 26.89 -5.96 -0.51
CA SER A 369 27.74 -7.16 -0.51
C SER A 369 27.28 -8.21 -1.52
N ALA A 370 25.98 -8.39 -1.71
CA ALA A 370 25.38 -9.37 -2.61
C ALA A 370 24.97 -8.80 -3.98
N GLY A 371 25.23 -7.53 -4.25
CA GLY A 371 24.70 -6.80 -5.41
C GLY A 371 24.99 -7.50 -6.74
N ARG A 372 26.22 -7.94 -6.98
CA ARG A 372 26.60 -8.66 -8.22
C ARG A 372 25.79 -9.96 -8.38
N PHE A 373 25.60 -10.71 -7.32
CA PHE A 373 24.76 -11.92 -7.32
C PHE A 373 23.30 -11.59 -7.60
N LEU A 374 22.75 -10.55 -6.95
CA LEU A 374 21.36 -10.13 -7.12
C LEU A 374 21.07 -9.66 -8.56
N PHE A 375 21.96 -8.86 -9.16
CA PHE A 375 21.82 -8.49 -10.58
C PHE A 375 21.96 -9.69 -11.50
N GLY A 376 22.85 -10.63 -11.17
CA GLY A 376 23.04 -11.88 -11.92
C GLY A 376 21.80 -12.78 -12.01
N ILE A 377 20.83 -12.63 -11.10
CA ILE A 377 19.52 -13.30 -11.19
C ILE A 377 18.69 -12.76 -12.37
N PHE A 378 18.85 -11.48 -12.71
CA PHE A 378 18.05 -10.81 -13.74
C PHE A 378 18.73 -10.77 -15.10
N THR A 379 20.06 -10.71 -15.14
CA THR A 379 20.82 -10.58 -16.39
C THR A 379 22.20 -11.22 -16.28
N THR A 380 22.66 -11.76 -17.38
CA THR A 380 24.06 -12.27 -17.55
C THR A 380 24.97 -11.25 -18.22
N ASP A 381 24.43 -10.10 -18.68
CA ASP A 381 25.22 -9.06 -19.34
C ASP A 381 26.04 -8.28 -18.30
N ALA A 382 27.36 -8.37 -18.43
CA ALA A 382 28.34 -7.78 -17.53
C ALA A 382 28.21 -6.23 -17.48
N ASN A 383 27.91 -5.59 -18.62
CA ASN A 383 27.76 -4.13 -18.69
C ASN A 383 26.53 -3.66 -17.92
N VAL A 384 25.41 -4.32 -18.10
CA VAL A 384 24.17 -4.05 -17.37
C VAL A 384 24.36 -4.23 -15.85
N VAL A 385 25.10 -5.27 -15.44
CA VAL A 385 25.43 -5.51 -14.03
C VAL A 385 26.27 -4.39 -13.45
N GLU A 386 27.35 -3.95 -14.14
CA GLU A 386 28.20 -2.84 -13.65
C GLU A 386 27.46 -1.51 -13.55
N ILE A 387 26.62 -1.18 -14.54
CA ILE A 387 25.75 0.00 -14.50
C ILE A 387 24.81 -0.09 -13.29
N GLY A 388 24.14 -1.22 -13.10
CA GLY A 388 23.24 -1.44 -11.98
C GLY A 388 23.94 -1.35 -10.62
N LEU A 389 25.13 -1.88 -10.48
CA LEU A 389 25.97 -1.78 -9.28
C LEU A 389 26.33 -0.31 -8.99
N SER A 390 26.68 0.47 -10.00
CA SER A 390 26.99 1.90 -9.83
C SER A 390 25.79 2.69 -9.27
N MET A 391 24.58 2.40 -9.75
CA MET A 391 23.33 3.00 -9.24
C MET A 391 23.07 2.55 -7.79
N MET A 392 23.22 1.26 -7.51
CA MET A 392 23.02 0.70 -6.17
C MET A 392 24.01 1.33 -5.17
N GLN A 393 25.26 1.55 -5.53
CA GLN A 393 26.28 2.18 -4.68
C GLN A 393 25.93 3.62 -4.31
N ILE A 394 25.18 4.33 -5.14
CA ILE A 394 24.75 5.70 -4.86
C ILE A 394 23.49 5.72 -3.98
N ILE A 395 22.51 4.86 -4.28
CA ILE A 395 21.17 4.93 -3.66
C ILE A 395 21.14 4.15 -2.33
N SER A 396 21.58 2.87 -2.33
CA SER A 396 21.34 1.98 -1.19
C SER A 396 21.98 2.43 0.12
N PRO A 397 23.19 3.02 0.16
CA PRO A 397 23.76 3.54 1.40
C PRO A 397 22.95 4.66 2.05
N THR A 398 22.05 5.30 1.28
CA THR A 398 21.28 6.47 1.73
C THR A 398 19.84 6.13 2.15
N TYR A 399 19.44 4.88 2.13
CA TYR A 399 18.12 4.43 2.58
C TYR A 399 17.74 4.91 3.98
N PHE A 400 18.72 5.01 4.89
CA PHE A 400 18.48 5.51 6.24
C PHE A 400 17.89 6.94 6.25
N LEU A 401 18.20 7.78 5.25
CA LEU A 401 17.62 9.12 5.14
C LEU A 401 16.10 9.04 4.90
N PHE A 402 15.66 8.12 4.03
CA PHE A 402 14.25 7.96 3.75
C PHE A 402 13.46 7.40 4.94
N VAL A 403 14.10 6.59 5.78
CA VAL A 403 13.49 6.10 7.04
C VAL A 403 13.06 7.24 7.96
N PHE A 404 13.86 8.31 8.09
CA PHE A 404 13.46 9.49 8.86
C PHE A 404 12.20 10.14 8.29
N ILE A 405 12.13 10.26 6.96
CA ILE A 405 10.98 10.85 6.28
C ILE A 405 9.73 10.03 6.57
N GLU A 406 9.77 8.72 6.37
CA GLU A 406 8.62 7.83 6.48
C GLU A 406 8.09 7.75 7.91
N VAL A 407 8.97 7.50 8.89
CA VAL A 407 8.56 7.31 10.30
C VAL A 407 8.05 8.62 10.90
N TYR A 408 8.75 9.73 10.68
CA TYR A 408 8.32 11.02 11.23
C TYR A 408 7.08 11.56 10.51
N SER A 409 6.97 11.40 9.19
CA SER A 409 5.76 11.74 8.44
C SER A 409 4.56 10.93 8.93
N GLY A 410 4.71 9.61 9.11
CA GLY A 410 3.67 8.75 9.68
C GLY A 410 3.24 9.20 11.07
N ALA A 411 4.19 9.50 11.96
CA ALA A 411 3.92 9.98 13.31
C ALA A 411 3.22 11.35 13.33
N LEU A 412 3.66 12.29 12.50
CA LEU A 412 3.06 13.63 12.40
C LEU A 412 1.68 13.60 11.75
N ARG A 413 1.48 12.78 10.70
CA ARG A 413 0.17 12.54 10.10
C ARG A 413 -0.82 12.00 11.12
N ALA A 414 -0.38 11.03 11.92
CA ALA A 414 -1.17 10.45 13.00
C ALA A 414 -1.55 11.45 14.10
N GLN A 415 -0.85 12.57 14.22
CA GLN A 415 -1.12 13.68 15.13
C GLN A 415 -1.89 14.84 14.45
N GLY A 416 -2.32 14.68 13.19
CA GLY A 416 -3.08 15.66 12.43
C GLY A 416 -2.25 16.70 11.66
N HIS A 417 -0.90 16.59 11.64
CA HIS A 417 -0.02 17.53 10.92
C HIS A 417 0.26 17.10 9.47
N VAL A 418 -0.78 16.76 8.71
CA VAL A 418 -0.67 16.18 7.37
C VAL A 418 -0.19 17.18 6.33
N ILE A 419 -0.78 18.38 6.28
CA ILE A 419 -0.52 19.36 5.21
C ILE A 419 0.98 19.72 5.14
N VAL A 420 1.61 19.95 6.30
CA VAL A 420 3.02 20.34 6.34
C VAL A 420 3.93 19.17 5.97
N THR A 421 3.65 17.96 6.46
CA THR A 421 4.45 16.77 6.11
C THR A 421 4.35 16.46 4.62
N THR A 422 3.14 16.50 4.06
CA THR A 422 2.92 16.31 2.62
C THR A 422 3.62 17.39 1.79
N ALA A 423 3.51 18.68 2.18
CA ALA A 423 4.20 19.75 1.49
C ALA A 423 5.72 19.58 1.50
N MET A 424 6.29 19.18 2.65
CA MET A 424 7.73 18.91 2.78
C MET A 424 8.18 17.76 1.86
N THR A 425 7.41 16.67 1.83
CA THR A 425 7.72 15.53 0.95
C THR A 425 7.56 15.91 -0.53
N MET A 426 6.46 16.60 -0.89
CA MET A 426 6.24 17.02 -2.27
C MET A 426 7.31 17.97 -2.77
N ILE A 427 7.65 19.00 -2.00
CA ILE A 427 8.67 19.98 -2.40
C ILE A 427 10.06 19.36 -2.36
N GLY A 428 10.41 18.71 -1.23
CA GLY A 428 11.76 18.21 -0.99
C GLY A 428 12.11 16.96 -1.82
N ILE A 429 11.13 16.12 -2.17
CA ILE A 429 11.39 14.94 -3.01
C ILE A 429 10.92 15.21 -4.44
N CYS A 430 9.62 15.46 -4.66
CA CYS A 430 9.10 15.48 -6.02
C CYS A 430 9.57 16.70 -6.83
N VAL A 431 9.35 17.92 -6.31
CA VAL A 431 9.71 19.14 -7.04
C VAL A 431 11.22 19.27 -7.18
N LEU A 432 11.98 19.10 -6.10
CA LEU A 432 13.43 19.21 -6.13
C LEU A 432 14.06 18.16 -7.05
N ARG A 433 13.53 16.94 -7.10
CA ARG A 433 14.00 15.89 -8.01
C ARG A 433 13.77 16.26 -9.48
N VAL A 434 12.59 16.79 -9.80
CA VAL A 434 12.30 17.26 -11.15
C VAL A 434 13.22 18.42 -11.53
N VAL A 435 13.36 19.43 -10.66
CA VAL A 435 14.27 20.57 -10.88
C VAL A 435 15.72 20.09 -11.04
N TRP A 436 16.16 19.14 -10.22
CA TRP A 436 17.49 18.55 -10.32
C TRP A 436 17.76 17.97 -11.71
N VAL A 437 16.88 17.08 -12.16
CA VAL A 437 17.06 16.34 -13.42
C VAL A 437 16.89 17.24 -14.65
N THR A 438 15.95 18.21 -14.60
CA THR A 438 15.62 19.02 -15.79
C THR A 438 16.41 20.33 -15.90
N TRP A 439 16.83 20.91 -14.78
CA TRP A 439 17.44 22.27 -14.78
C TRP A 439 18.85 22.31 -14.20
N ILE A 440 19.16 21.48 -13.20
CA ILE A 440 20.48 21.50 -12.56
C ILE A 440 21.47 20.60 -13.33
N VAL A 441 21.02 19.45 -13.80
CA VAL A 441 21.85 18.44 -14.46
C VAL A 441 21.17 17.91 -15.75
N PRO A 442 20.75 18.82 -16.69
CA PRO A 442 20.04 18.40 -17.90
C PRO A 442 20.88 17.47 -18.79
N ASP A 443 22.19 17.74 -18.90
CA ASP A 443 23.15 16.96 -19.68
C ASP A 443 24.15 16.20 -18.76
N GLY A 444 23.68 15.83 -17.58
CA GLY A 444 24.52 15.20 -16.56
C GLY A 444 24.88 13.75 -16.86
N THR A 445 25.92 13.28 -16.19
CA THR A 445 26.26 11.85 -16.18
C THR A 445 25.20 11.03 -15.47
N LEU A 446 25.18 9.72 -15.73
CA LEU A 446 24.29 8.78 -15.06
C LEU A 446 24.32 8.92 -13.54
N SER A 447 25.53 9.00 -12.96
CA SER A 447 25.72 9.15 -11.51
C SER A 447 25.14 10.45 -10.97
N GLN A 448 25.23 11.56 -11.72
CA GLN A 448 24.66 12.84 -11.34
C GLN A 448 23.13 12.82 -11.37
N ILE A 449 22.52 12.17 -12.35
CA ILE A 449 21.06 12.00 -12.40
C ILE A 449 20.59 11.13 -11.23
N VAL A 450 21.23 9.99 -10.98
CA VAL A 450 20.88 9.08 -9.88
C VAL A 450 21.09 9.72 -8.50
N ALA A 451 22.05 10.66 -8.38
CA ALA A 451 22.28 11.42 -7.13
C ALA A 451 21.09 12.29 -6.71
N CYS A 452 20.08 12.47 -7.56
CA CYS A 452 18.83 13.13 -7.17
C CYS A 452 18.16 12.43 -5.97
N TYR A 453 18.28 11.11 -5.84
CA TYR A 453 17.68 10.34 -4.74
C TYR A 453 18.29 10.72 -3.38
N PRO A 454 19.60 10.52 -3.14
CA PRO A 454 20.21 10.89 -1.84
C PRO A 454 20.08 12.37 -1.52
N ILE A 455 20.19 13.27 -2.49
CA ILE A 455 20.09 14.72 -2.27
C ILE A 455 18.68 15.11 -1.82
N THR A 456 17.66 14.65 -2.52
CA THR A 456 16.26 14.96 -2.18
C THR A 456 15.84 14.33 -0.86
N TRP A 457 16.34 13.13 -0.57
CA TRP A 457 16.10 12.47 0.72
C TRP A 457 16.80 13.19 1.87
N LEU A 458 18.02 13.66 1.68
CA LEU A 458 18.74 14.43 2.71
C LEU A 458 17.99 15.72 3.06
N VAL A 459 17.60 16.50 2.06
CA VAL A 459 16.87 17.77 2.26
C VAL A 459 15.55 17.52 2.98
N SER A 460 14.79 16.51 2.53
CA SER A 460 13.51 16.17 3.12
C SER A 460 13.66 15.59 4.55
N ALA A 461 14.66 14.74 4.78
CA ALA A 461 14.93 14.17 6.11
C ALA A 461 15.28 15.25 7.14
N VAL A 462 16.19 16.17 6.79
CA VAL A 462 16.57 17.30 7.66
C VAL A 462 15.35 18.16 7.98
N GLY A 463 14.57 18.54 6.99
CA GLY A 463 13.33 19.29 7.19
C GLY A 463 12.35 18.56 8.11
N MET A 464 12.14 17.27 7.88
CA MET A 464 11.21 16.45 8.66
C MET A 464 11.68 16.26 10.11
N ILE A 465 13.00 16.07 10.35
CA ILE A 465 13.60 15.98 11.69
C ILE A 465 13.36 17.27 12.45
N ILE A 466 13.69 18.41 11.85
CA ILE A 466 13.52 19.73 12.49
C ILE A 466 12.06 19.97 12.84
N TYR A 467 11.14 19.72 11.90
CA TYR A 467 9.72 19.94 12.11
C TYR A 467 9.12 19.01 13.17
N TYR A 468 9.53 17.73 13.18
CA TYR A 468 9.09 16.77 14.19
C TYR A 468 9.48 17.23 15.60
N HIS A 469 10.74 17.59 15.83
CA HIS A 469 11.21 18.04 17.15
C HIS A 469 10.54 19.35 17.58
N TYR A 470 10.40 20.31 16.67
CA TYR A 470 9.68 21.56 16.94
C TYR A 470 8.22 21.31 17.38
N LYS A 471 7.50 20.41 16.68
CA LYS A 471 6.11 20.10 17.02
C LYS A 471 5.99 19.32 18.33
N GLN A 472 6.87 18.36 18.57
CA GLN A 472 6.85 17.61 19.84
C GLN A 472 7.06 18.52 21.04
N LYS A 473 7.92 19.52 20.94
CA LYS A 473 8.11 20.54 21.99
C LYS A 473 6.82 21.32 22.25
N ASN A 474 6.19 21.86 21.21
CA ASN A 474 4.98 22.67 21.33
C ASN A 474 3.77 21.88 21.86
N ILE A 475 3.64 20.60 21.47
CA ILE A 475 2.56 19.74 21.99
C ILE A 475 2.72 19.51 23.49
N LEU A 476 3.96 19.36 23.98
CA LEU A 476 4.23 19.20 25.42
C LEU A 476 3.92 20.43 26.23
N GLU A 477 4.35 21.58 25.73
CA GLU A 477 4.08 22.85 26.41
C GLU A 477 2.57 23.06 26.57
N LYS A 478 1.78 22.71 25.54
CA LYS A 478 0.31 22.76 25.62
C LYS A 478 -0.26 21.72 26.58
N PHE A 479 0.28 20.52 26.62
CA PHE A 479 -0.17 19.45 27.53
C PHE A 479 0.15 19.78 29.00
N ALA A 480 1.34 20.31 29.28
CA ALA A 480 1.73 20.79 30.60
C ALA A 480 0.80 21.92 31.07
N ALA A 481 0.55 22.92 30.21
CA ALA A 481 -0.34 24.04 30.53
C ALA A 481 -1.82 23.65 30.78
N THR A 482 -2.27 22.48 30.28
CA THR A 482 -3.65 21.99 30.49
C THR A 482 -3.77 21.08 31.72
N HIS A 483 -2.68 20.60 32.28
CA HIS A 483 -2.68 19.69 33.43
C HIS A 483 -2.13 20.36 34.71
N ASP A 484 -1.61 21.58 34.61
CA ASP A 484 -1.22 22.44 35.74
C ASP A 484 -2.39 23.36 36.20
N LEU A 485 -3.59 23.12 35.72
CA LEU A 485 -4.88 23.70 36.14
C LEU A 485 -5.77 22.60 36.73
#